data_f6700bbba13ed43f69977dddee64d658
#
_entry.id   f6700bbba13ed43f69977dddee64d658
#
_cell.length_a   1.000
_cell.length_b   1.000
_cell.length_c   1.000
_cell.angle_alpha   90.00
_cell.angle_beta   90.00
_cell.angle_gamma   90.00
#
_symmetry.space_group_name_H-M   'P 1'
#
loop_
_entity.id
_entity.type
_entity.pdbx_description
1 polymer ?
#
loop_
_entity_poly.entity_id
_entity_poly.type
_entity_poly.pdbx_seq_one_letter_code
_entity_poly.pdbx_strand_id
1 'polypeptide(L)'
;MKEQIIDEIIKSIDSAKTISLYGHINPDCDAISSVLIMYELCRKRGKEVDMYIDSDIPARFLYFQNARLIKHDKDYKVHDLSISLDTGDSKRLGAMYDSFILSKNTISIDHHKSHIQFAKLLWLNYKAASTTELLYDLVIAMGGLNKLIASYIFAGIV
;
A
#
# COMPACT_ATOMS: atom_id res chain seq x y z
N MET A 1 -0.13 -3.67 21.07
CA MET A 1 0.78 -3.90 19.94
C MET A 1 0.18 -3.47 18.60
N LYS A 2 -1.04 -3.88 18.27
CA LYS A 2 -1.71 -3.44 17.03
C LYS A 2 -1.91 -1.93 16.97
N GLU A 3 -2.41 -1.33 18.05
CA GLU A 3 -2.58 0.13 18.14
C GLU A 3 -1.25 0.88 18.02
N GLN A 4 -0.19 0.36 18.61
CA GLN A 4 1.14 0.98 18.54
C GLN A 4 1.68 1.02 17.10
N ILE A 5 1.57 -0.08 16.35
CA ILE A 5 2.04 -0.10 14.94
C ILE A 5 1.20 0.82 14.06
N ILE A 6 -0.11 0.87 14.28
CA ILE A 6 -1.01 1.79 13.56
C ILE A 6 -0.60 3.24 13.84
N ASP A 7 -0.34 3.60 15.10
CA ASP A 7 0.11 4.95 15.48
C ASP A 7 1.44 5.31 14.82
N GLU A 8 2.40 4.39 14.75
CA GLU A 8 3.68 4.60 14.08
C GLU A 8 3.51 4.84 12.57
N ILE A 9 2.62 4.07 11.93
CA ILE A 9 2.29 4.25 10.51
C ILE A 9 1.65 5.62 10.29
N ILE A 10 0.66 6.00 11.10
CA ILE A 10 0.00 7.32 10.99
C ILE A 10 1.01 8.46 11.18
N LYS A 11 1.88 8.37 12.17
CA LYS A 11 2.95 9.38 12.39
C LYS A 11 3.88 9.49 11.18
N SER A 12 4.25 8.36 10.57
CA SER A 12 5.09 8.34 9.38
C SER A 12 4.39 9.01 8.18
N ILE A 13 3.11 8.73 8.00
CA ILE A 13 2.29 9.37 6.95
C ILE A 13 2.19 10.87 7.22
N ASP A 14 1.87 11.27 8.45
CA ASP A 14 1.69 12.69 8.79
C ASP A 14 2.97 13.51 8.63
N SER A 15 4.13 12.90 8.89
CA SER A 15 5.43 13.55 8.74
C SER A 15 5.90 13.69 7.29
N ALA A 16 5.38 12.87 6.38
CA ALA A 16 5.75 12.88 4.97
C ALA A 16 4.95 13.92 4.18
N LYS A 17 5.56 14.55 3.18
CA LYS A 17 4.88 15.36 2.16
C LYS A 17 4.57 14.54 0.92
N THR A 18 5.52 13.70 0.51
CA THR A 18 5.44 12.84 -0.67
C THR A 18 5.51 11.38 -0.26
N ILE A 19 4.61 10.58 -0.81
CA ILE A 19 4.46 9.16 -0.49
C ILE A 19 4.39 8.34 -1.77
N SER A 20 5.15 7.26 -1.83
CA SER A 20 5.03 6.25 -2.89
C SER A 20 4.46 4.95 -2.34
N LEU A 21 3.52 4.37 -3.08
CA LEU A 21 2.83 3.14 -2.74
C LEU A 21 3.16 2.05 -3.75
N TYR A 22 3.37 0.84 -3.27
CA TYR A 22 3.83 -0.27 -4.11
C TYR A 22 2.98 -1.51 -3.86
N GLY A 23 2.55 -2.16 -4.94
CA GLY A 23 1.99 -3.51 -4.92
C GLY A 23 2.92 -4.51 -5.60
N HIS A 24 2.62 -5.80 -5.48
CA HIS A 24 3.42 -6.87 -6.07
C HIS A 24 3.16 -7.05 -7.58
N ILE A 25 4.13 -7.66 -8.27
CA ILE A 25 3.98 -8.09 -9.68
C ILE A 25 2.80 -9.05 -9.83
N ASN A 26 2.17 -9.06 -11.00
CA ASN A 26 0.97 -9.86 -11.28
C ASN A 26 -0.10 -9.66 -10.19
N PRO A 27 -0.56 -8.42 -9.98
CA PRO A 27 -1.37 -8.08 -8.82
C PRO A 27 -2.73 -8.77 -8.86
N ASP A 28 -3.18 -9.21 -7.70
CA ASP A 28 -4.54 -9.67 -7.45
C ASP A 28 -5.42 -8.53 -6.90
N CYS A 29 -6.65 -8.86 -6.56
CA CYS A 29 -7.59 -7.88 -6.05
C CYS A 29 -7.16 -7.30 -4.69
N ASP A 30 -6.55 -8.11 -3.82
CA ASP A 30 -6.05 -7.65 -2.52
C ASP A 30 -4.92 -6.61 -2.69
N ALA A 31 -3.95 -6.87 -3.56
CA ALA A 31 -2.85 -5.94 -3.82
C ALA A 31 -3.37 -4.61 -4.38
N ILE A 32 -4.23 -4.66 -5.41
CA ILE A 32 -4.75 -3.44 -6.04
C ILE A 32 -5.63 -2.66 -5.07
N SER A 33 -6.55 -3.32 -4.37
CA SER A 33 -7.41 -2.67 -3.38
C SER A 33 -6.60 -2.02 -2.28
N SER A 34 -5.57 -2.71 -1.78
CA SER A 34 -4.69 -2.17 -0.73
C SER A 34 -3.97 -0.89 -1.17
N VAL A 35 -3.42 -0.88 -2.38
CA VAL A 35 -2.77 0.31 -2.95
C VAL A 35 -3.76 1.46 -3.09
N LEU A 36 -4.96 1.19 -3.61
CA LEU A 36 -6.00 2.22 -3.81
C LEU A 36 -6.55 2.76 -2.48
N ILE A 37 -6.71 1.93 -1.47
CA ILE A 37 -7.12 2.38 -0.12
C ILE A 37 -6.09 3.35 0.45
N MET A 38 -4.82 2.98 0.40
CA MET A 38 -3.76 3.84 0.92
C MET A 38 -3.61 5.13 0.12
N TYR A 39 -3.81 5.08 -1.19
CA TYR A 39 -3.85 6.26 -2.04
C TYR A 39 -4.91 7.26 -1.55
N GLU A 40 -6.14 6.80 -1.33
CA GLU A 40 -7.23 7.66 -0.85
C GLU A 40 -6.96 8.20 0.55
N LEU A 41 -6.48 7.36 1.48
CA LEU A 41 -6.17 7.80 2.84
C LEU A 41 -5.10 8.91 2.88
N CYS A 42 -4.02 8.72 2.12
CA CYS A 42 -2.92 9.68 2.08
C CYS A 42 -3.33 10.97 1.35
N ARG A 43 -4.07 10.86 0.25
CA ARG A 43 -4.60 12.03 -0.48
C ARG A 43 -5.53 12.88 0.39
N LYS A 44 -6.38 12.28 1.17
CA LYS A 44 -7.25 13.00 2.11
C LYS A 44 -6.47 13.77 3.17
N ARG A 45 -5.28 13.34 3.49
CA ARG A 45 -4.37 14.04 4.41
C ARG A 45 -3.49 15.09 3.70
N GLY A 46 -3.79 15.40 2.45
CA GLY A 46 -3.08 16.43 1.67
C GLY A 46 -1.70 16.01 1.17
N LYS A 47 -1.41 14.71 1.13
CA LYS A 47 -0.12 14.20 0.64
C LYS A 47 -0.11 14.12 -0.89
N GLU A 48 1.09 14.31 -1.47
CA GLU A 48 1.35 13.94 -2.86
C GLU A 48 1.64 12.44 -2.91
N VAL A 49 0.90 11.69 -3.72
CA VAL A 49 0.96 10.22 -3.73
C VAL A 49 1.16 9.70 -5.13
N ASP A 50 2.16 8.85 -5.31
CA ASP A 50 2.38 8.05 -6.52
C ASP A 50 2.17 6.56 -6.21
N MET A 51 1.62 5.82 -7.16
CA MET A 51 1.39 4.37 -7.05
C MET A 51 2.17 3.64 -8.12
N TYR A 52 2.81 2.52 -7.75
CA TYR A 52 3.68 1.73 -8.63
C TYR A 52 3.39 0.23 -8.52
N ILE A 53 3.26 -0.44 -9.66
CA ILE A 53 3.22 -1.90 -9.77
C ILE A 53 3.98 -2.28 -11.05
N ASP A 54 4.98 -3.14 -10.95
CA ASP A 54 5.79 -3.61 -12.08
C ASP A 54 5.07 -4.71 -12.88
N SER A 55 3.88 -4.40 -13.32
CA SER A 55 3.03 -5.25 -14.17
C SER A 55 1.88 -4.43 -14.70
N ASP A 56 1.33 -4.85 -15.83
CA ASP A 56 0.03 -4.34 -16.28
C ASP A 56 -1.06 -4.68 -15.27
N ILE A 57 -1.98 -3.74 -15.06
CA ILE A 57 -3.16 -4.00 -14.25
C ILE A 57 -4.13 -4.87 -15.05
N PRO A 58 -4.54 -6.04 -14.54
CA PRO A 58 -5.53 -6.86 -15.22
C PRO A 58 -6.78 -6.07 -15.59
N ALA A 59 -7.27 -6.25 -16.81
CA ALA A 59 -8.39 -5.46 -17.35
C ALA A 59 -9.63 -5.44 -16.43
N ARG A 60 -9.86 -6.56 -15.72
CA ARG A 60 -10.97 -6.69 -14.75
C ARG A 60 -10.89 -5.72 -13.56
N PHE A 61 -9.72 -5.12 -13.30
CA PHE A 61 -9.53 -4.15 -12.20
C PHE A 61 -9.48 -2.68 -12.69
N LEU A 62 -9.43 -2.46 -14.00
CA LEU A 62 -9.34 -1.10 -14.55
C LEU A 62 -10.62 -0.27 -14.37
N TYR A 63 -11.72 -0.88 -13.95
CA TYR A 63 -12.94 -0.15 -13.59
C TYR A 63 -12.88 0.45 -12.17
N PHE A 64 -11.97 0.00 -11.33
CA PHE A 64 -11.77 0.67 -10.04
C PHE A 64 -11.31 2.11 -10.26
N GLN A 65 -11.97 3.03 -9.56
CA GLN A 65 -11.56 4.43 -9.59
C GLN A 65 -10.08 4.55 -9.20
N ASN A 66 -9.33 5.37 -9.92
CA ASN A 66 -7.90 5.61 -9.75
C ASN A 66 -6.96 4.45 -10.14
N ALA A 67 -7.44 3.28 -10.52
CA ALA A 67 -6.56 2.17 -10.92
C ALA A 67 -5.65 2.53 -12.10
N ARG A 68 -6.13 3.37 -13.02
CA ARG A 68 -5.35 3.85 -14.17
C ARG A 68 -4.22 4.82 -13.81
N LEU A 69 -4.19 5.32 -12.58
CA LEU A 69 -3.10 6.16 -12.09
C LEU A 69 -1.90 5.36 -11.60
N ILE A 70 -2.03 4.02 -11.46
CA ILE A 70 -0.93 3.14 -11.08
C ILE A 70 0.09 3.12 -12.21
N LYS A 71 1.33 3.47 -11.88
CA LYS A 71 2.46 3.53 -12.84
C LYS A 71 3.12 2.17 -12.96
N HIS A 72 3.52 1.83 -14.19
CA HIS A 72 4.18 0.57 -14.53
C HIS A 72 5.67 0.74 -14.83
N ASP A 73 6.07 1.98 -15.08
CA ASP A 73 7.47 2.32 -15.31
C ASP A 73 8.09 2.85 -14.03
N LYS A 74 9.27 2.33 -13.69
CA LYS A 74 10.00 2.88 -12.57
C LYS A 74 10.44 4.30 -12.90
N ASP A 75 10.28 5.18 -11.96
CA ASP A 75 10.96 6.45 -11.95
C ASP A 75 11.87 6.52 -10.71
N TYR A 76 12.83 7.42 -10.74
CA TYR A 76 13.76 7.61 -9.65
C TYR A 76 13.41 8.84 -8.79
N LYS A 77 12.13 9.23 -8.80
CA LYS A 77 11.65 10.27 -7.90
C LYS A 77 11.78 9.80 -6.46
N VAL A 78 12.48 10.57 -5.65
CA VAL A 78 12.63 10.28 -4.22
C VAL A 78 11.42 10.80 -3.48
N HIS A 79 10.75 9.92 -2.73
CA HIS A 79 9.64 10.26 -1.84
C HIS A 79 10.11 10.28 -0.38
N ASP A 80 9.42 11.01 0.47
CA ASP A 80 9.71 11.02 1.91
C ASP A 80 9.44 9.67 2.56
N LEU A 81 8.41 8.96 2.05
CA LEU A 81 7.95 7.67 2.58
C LEU A 81 7.57 6.73 1.44
N SER A 82 8.04 5.49 1.49
CA SER A 82 7.61 4.40 0.62
C SER A 82 6.85 3.35 1.42
N ILE A 83 5.69 2.94 0.94
CA ILE A 83 4.84 1.91 1.58
C ILE A 83 4.60 0.77 0.60
N SER A 84 5.01 -0.42 0.97
CA SER A 84 4.72 -1.67 0.26
C SER A 84 3.48 -2.34 0.86
N LEU A 85 2.61 -2.83 0.00
CA LEU A 85 1.32 -3.39 0.37
C LEU A 85 1.16 -4.78 -0.25
N ASP A 86 0.78 -5.75 0.58
CA ASP A 86 0.49 -7.12 0.15
C ASP A 86 1.66 -7.81 -0.56
N THR A 87 2.88 -7.51 -0.15
CA THR A 87 4.10 -8.00 -0.81
C THR A 87 4.95 -8.79 0.19
N GLY A 88 5.07 -10.09 -0.03
CA GLY A 88 5.74 -11.02 0.88
C GLY A 88 7.27 -10.94 0.88
N ASP A 89 7.89 -10.44 -0.17
CA ASP A 89 9.33 -10.18 -0.23
C ASP A 89 9.67 -9.12 -1.29
N SER A 90 10.89 -8.59 -1.22
CA SER A 90 11.35 -7.51 -2.11
C SER A 90 11.36 -7.87 -3.59
N LYS A 91 11.57 -9.15 -3.92
CA LYS A 91 11.62 -9.61 -5.33
C LYS A 91 10.27 -9.44 -6.01
N ARG A 92 9.18 -9.51 -5.25
CA ARG A 92 7.83 -9.33 -5.78
C ARG A 92 7.48 -7.88 -6.12
N LEU A 93 8.32 -6.92 -5.71
CA LEU A 93 8.22 -5.54 -6.20
C LEU A 93 8.79 -5.38 -7.63
N GLY A 94 9.52 -6.39 -8.13
CA GLY A 94 10.14 -6.34 -9.43
C GLY A 94 11.12 -5.18 -9.55
N ALA A 95 11.10 -4.49 -10.70
CA ALA A 95 11.95 -3.33 -10.94
C ALA A 95 11.63 -2.13 -10.01
N MET A 96 10.45 -2.10 -9.38
CA MET A 96 10.06 -1.03 -8.47
C MET A 96 10.80 -1.06 -7.13
N TYR A 97 11.48 -2.16 -6.79
CA TYR A 97 12.26 -2.23 -5.55
C TYR A 97 13.35 -1.15 -5.50
N ASP A 98 14.02 -0.87 -6.61
CA ASP A 98 15.04 0.19 -6.68
C ASP A 98 14.46 1.56 -6.31
N SER A 99 13.25 1.85 -6.76
CA SER A 99 12.53 3.07 -6.41
C SER A 99 12.08 3.08 -4.94
N PHE A 100 11.57 1.94 -4.45
CA PHE A 100 11.11 1.78 -3.07
C PHE A 100 12.20 2.13 -2.03
N ILE A 101 13.42 1.66 -2.25
CA ILE A 101 14.53 1.85 -1.30
C ILE A 101 15.16 3.25 -1.34
N LEU A 102 14.79 4.10 -2.30
CA LEU A 102 15.28 5.50 -2.35
C LEU A 102 14.72 6.34 -1.20
N SER A 103 13.56 6.01 -0.68
CA SER A 103 12.96 6.73 0.44
C SER A 103 13.72 6.45 1.73
N LYS A 104 13.93 7.51 2.53
CA LYS A 104 14.56 7.39 3.84
C LYS A 104 13.77 6.52 4.79
N ASN A 105 12.44 6.58 4.71
CA ASN A 105 11.52 5.81 5.52
C ASN A 105 10.74 4.83 4.65
N THR A 106 10.69 3.57 5.07
CA THR A 106 10.00 2.50 4.34
C THR A 106 9.13 1.69 5.29
N ILE A 107 7.92 1.37 4.83
CA ILE A 107 6.93 0.57 5.55
C ILE A 107 6.50 -0.59 4.68
N SER A 108 6.30 -1.76 5.27
CA SER A 108 5.59 -2.89 4.64
C SER A 108 4.38 -3.27 5.48
N ILE A 109 3.23 -3.44 4.82
CA ILE A 109 1.98 -3.91 5.42
C ILE A 109 1.57 -5.17 4.67
N ASP A 110 1.52 -6.31 5.36
CA ASP A 110 1.37 -7.61 4.72
C ASP A 110 0.68 -8.64 5.62
N HIS A 111 0.08 -9.66 5.01
CA HIS A 111 -0.51 -10.78 5.73
C HIS A 111 0.12 -12.15 5.41
N HIS A 112 1.10 -12.20 4.52
CA HIS A 112 1.71 -13.46 4.10
C HIS A 112 2.59 -14.07 5.20
N LYS A 113 2.33 -15.32 5.56
CA LYS A 113 3.11 -16.05 6.57
C LYS A 113 4.58 -16.19 6.18
N SER A 114 4.87 -16.24 4.88
CA SER A 114 6.21 -16.36 4.32
C SER A 114 6.95 -15.02 4.16
N HIS A 115 6.44 -13.94 4.76
CA HIS A 115 7.01 -12.60 4.62
C HIS A 115 8.47 -12.57 5.04
N ILE A 116 9.32 -12.01 4.18
CA ILE A 116 10.73 -11.71 4.46
C ILE A 116 10.86 -10.19 4.56
N GLN A 117 11.24 -9.69 5.74
CA GLN A 117 11.30 -8.26 5.99
C GLN A 117 12.32 -7.56 5.10
N PHE A 118 11.88 -6.49 4.43
CA PHE A 118 12.72 -5.64 3.58
C PHE A 118 12.48 -4.14 3.82
N ALA A 119 11.49 -3.78 4.61
CA ALA A 119 11.19 -2.40 5.02
C ALA A 119 11.67 -2.14 6.44
N LYS A 120 11.87 -0.87 6.79
CA LYS A 120 12.29 -0.46 8.15
C LYS A 120 11.20 -0.71 9.19
N LEU A 121 9.94 -0.46 8.83
CA LEU A 121 8.77 -0.72 9.66
C LEU A 121 7.92 -1.80 9.00
N LEU A 122 7.54 -2.82 9.76
CA LEU A 122 6.71 -3.93 9.28
C LEU A 122 5.45 -4.08 10.13
N TRP A 123 4.29 -4.04 9.47
CA TRP A 123 3.04 -4.50 10.03
C TRP A 123 2.63 -5.81 9.36
N LEU A 124 2.86 -6.91 10.04
CA LEU A 124 2.56 -8.26 9.57
C LEU A 124 1.50 -8.91 10.46
N ASN A 125 0.42 -9.40 9.86
CA ASN A 125 -0.54 -10.26 10.55
C ASN A 125 -0.98 -11.41 9.65
N TYR A 126 -0.28 -12.54 9.75
CA TYR A 126 -0.57 -13.73 8.95
C TYR A 126 -1.87 -14.46 9.35
N LYS A 127 -2.60 -13.99 10.36
CA LYS A 127 -3.93 -14.50 10.74
C LYS A 127 -5.05 -13.76 10.00
N ALA A 128 -4.76 -12.62 9.41
CA ALA A 128 -5.72 -11.89 8.59
C ALA A 128 -5.96 -12.61 7.26
N ALA A 129 -7.17 -12.53 6.76
CA ALA A 129 -7.55 -13.13 5.46
C ALA A 129 -6.90 -12.40 4.28
N SER A 130 -6.61 -11.12 4.43
CA SER A 130 -6.04 -10.26 3.39
C SER A 130 -5.31 -9.07 4.01
N THR A 131 -4.44 -8.41 3.23
CA THR A 131 -3.86 -7.12 3.62
C THR A 131 -4.93 -6.05 3.71
N THR A 132 -5.94 -6.11 2.86
CA THR A 132 -7.11 -5.21 2.90
C THR A 132 -7.84 -5.28 4.24
N GLU A 133 -7.95 -6.46 4.86
CA GLU A 133 -8.51 -6.60 6.20
C GLU A 133 -7.70 -5.83 7.25
N LEU A 134 -6.36 -5.88 7.18
CA LEU A 134 -5.50 -5.06 8.06
C LEU A 134 -5.76 -3.57 7.85
N LEU A 135 -5.86 -3.15 6.59
CA LEU A 135 -6.05 -1.73 6.26
C LEU A 135 -7.39 -1.19 6.76
N TYR A 136 -8.40 -2.04 6.97
CA TYR A 136 -9.65 -1.60 7.59
C TYR A 136 -9.40 -0.95 8.96
N ASP A 137 -8.56 -1.55 9.78
CA ASP A 137 -8.21 -0.97 11.09
C ASP A 137 -7.53 0.40 10.95
N LEU A 138 -6.63 0.54 9.97
CA LEU A 138 -5.97 1.81 9.68
C LEU A 138 -6.97 2.87 9.17
N VAL A 139 -7.89 2.46 8.28
CA VAL A 139 -8.95 3.34 7.76
C VAL A 139 -9.79 3.90 8.91
N ILE A 140 -10.19 3.05 9.84
CA ILE A 140 -10.99 3.47 11.01
C ILE A 140 -10.16 4.41 11.91
N ALA A 141 -8.91 4.06 12.21
CA ALA A 141 -8.03 4.89 13.05
C ALA A 141 -7.78 6.27 12.44
N MET A 142 -7.71 6.37 11.12
CA MET A 142 -7.52 7.64 10.41
C MET A 142 -8.82 8.41 10.13
N GLY A 143 -9.98 7.85 10.50
CA GLY A 143 -11.29 8.47 10.21
C GLY A 143 -11.60 8.60 8.73
N GLY A 144 -11.05 7.70 7.89
CA GLY A 144 -11.07 7.81 6.45
C GLY A 144 -12.18 7.04 5.73
N LEU A 145 -13.06 6.35 6.43
CA LEU A 145 -14.08 5.51 5.82
C LEU A 145 -15.08 6.34 5.01
N ASN A 146 -15.26 5.99 3.74
CA ASN A 146 -16.28 6.50 2.85
C ASN A 146 -16.74 5.40 1.89
N LYS A 147 -17.69 5.71 1.00
CA LYS A 147 -18.23 4.73 0.04
C LYS A 147 -17.16 4.16 -0.89
N LEU A 148 -16.23 4.99 -1.37
CA LEU A 148 -15.17 4.56 -2.29
C LEU A 148 -14.22 3.58 -1.58
N ILE A 149 -13.70 3.96 -0.43
CA ILE A 149 -12.81 3.11 0.38
C ILE A 149 -13.53 1.83 0.81
N ALA A 150 -14.80 1.91 1.20
CA ALA A 150 -15.61 0.73 1.53
C ALA A 150 -15.72 -0.24 0.34
N SER A 151 -15.85 0.26 -0.90
CA SER A 151 -15.88 -0.58 -2.10
C SER A 151 -14.55 -1.30 -2.34
N TYR A 152 -13.42 -0.66 -2.10
CA TYR A 152 -12.10 -1.29 -2.19
C TYR A 152 -11.90 -2.35 -1.10
N ILE A 153 -12.32 -2.05 0.14
CA ILE A 153 -12.25 -2.99 1.26
C ILE A 153 -13.04 -4.24 0.92
N PHE A 154 -14.28 -4.08 0.48
CA PHE A 154 -15.13 -5.21 0.08
C PHE A 154 -14.48 -6.05 -1.01
N ALA A 155 -13.99 -5.42 -2.08
CA ALA A 155 -13.37 -6.12 -3.18
C ALA A 155 -12.09 -6.88 -2.77
N GLY A 156 -11.26 -6.30 -1.92
CA GLY A 156 -9.99 -6.90 -1.50
C GLY A 156 -10.14 -8.04 -0.50
N ILE A 157 -11.21 -8.07 0.30
CA ILE A 157 -11.48 -9.14 1.26
C ILE A 157 -12.17 -10.33 0.59
N VAL A 158 -13.05 -10.08 -0.37
CA VAL A 158 -13.82 -11.12 -1.07
C VAL A 158 -13.00 -11.82 -2.13
#